data_460c01d267beb0aed9173e9773d93faf
#
_entry.id   460c01d267beb0aed9173e9773d93faf
#
_cell.length_a   1.000
_cell.length_b   1.000
_cell.length_c   1.000
_cell.angle_alpha   90.00
_cell.angle_beta   90.00
_cell.angle_gamma   90.00
#
_symmetry.space_group_name_H-M   'P 1'
#
loop_
_entity.id
_entity.type
_entity.pdbx_description
1 polymer ?
#
loop_
_entity_poly.entity_id
_entity_poly.type
_entity_poly.pdbx_seq_one_letter_code
_entity_poly.pdbx_strand_id
1 'polypeptide(L)'
;GGIDYVVRGSVTFREGPFVWWEHLLEGGDTPTWLSVQEDDGRLELAMWVKRTDLGLQPGGQHVIDGVTFQETERGHAGYTTEGTTGLPAGGEMDYVDCASAGQGADESMLLSFERWAPDMGWEIATGKSVLAGELTVYPAPPVSA
;
A
#
# COMPACT_ATOMS: atom_id res chain seq x y z
N GLY A 1 -6.75 -8.52 -17.66
CA GLY A 1 -6.55 -7.12 -17.54
C GLY A 1 -7.81 -6.35 -17.76
N GLY A 2 -7.71 -5.16 -18.17
CA GLY A 2 -8.85 -4.40 -18.65
C GLY A 2 -9.29 -3.24 -17.79
N ILE A 3 -8.60 -2.96 -16.70
CA ILE A 3 -8.88 -1.74 -15.94
C ILE A 3 -7.74 -0.78 -16.13
N ASP A 4 -8.09 0.41 -16.62
CA ASP A 4 -7.14 1.50 -16.74
C ASP A 4 -7.27 2.40 -15.52
N TYR A 5 -6.14 2.70 -14.88
CA TYR A 5 -6.09 3.57 -13.71
C TYR A 5 -5.34 4.85 -14.03
N VAL A 6 -5.74 5.91 -13.38
CA VAL A 6 -5.02 7.20 -13.41
C VAL A 6 -4.42 7.42 -12.02
N VAL A 7 -3.14 7.77 -11.97
CA VAL A 7 -2.49 8.12 -10.71
C VAL A 7 -2.95 9.52 -10.31
N ARG A 8 -3.59 9.64 -9.16
CA ARG A 8 -4.09 10.90 -8.61
C ARG A 8 -3.11 11.58 -7.67
N GLY A 9 -2.33 10.79 -6.98
CA GLY A 9 -1.34 11.30 -6.06
C GLY A 9 -0.39 10.21 -5.65
N SER A 10 0.71 10.62 -5.02
CA SER A 10 1.77 9.69 -4.66
C SER A 10 2.34 10.05 -3.30
N VAL A 11 2.71 9.03 -2.55
CA VAL A 11 3.40 9.15 -1.27
C VAL A 11 4.78 8.51 -1.42
N THR A 12 5.80 9.23 -1.00
CA THR A 12 7.16 8.69 -0.91
C THR A 12 7.49 8.47 0.55
N PHE A 13 7.92 7.27 0.88
CA PHE A 13 8.31 6.89 2.24
C PHE A 13 9.82 6.70 2.33
N ARG A 14 10.39 7.11 3.46
CA ARG A 14 11.81 6.94 3.74
C ARG A 14 12.01 6.44 5.15
N GLU A 15 12.75 5.36 5.26
CA GLU A 15 13.17 4.81 6.56
C GLU A 15 14.64 4.40 6.45
N GLY A 16 15.54 5.19 7.05
CA GLY A 16 16.96 4.98 6.87
C GLY A 16 17.34 5.05 5.39
N PRO A 17 18.04 4.04 4.87
CA PRO A 17 18.38 3.99 3.44
C PRO A 17 17.25 3.52 2.54
N PHE A 18 16.13 3.08 3.10
CA PHE A 18 15.04 2.49 2.34
C PHE A 18 14.07 3.56 1.87
N VAL A 19 13.62 3.44 0.62
CA VAL A 19 12.62 4.33 0.02
C VAL A 19 11.60 3.45 -0.70
N TRP A 20 10.33 3.76 -0.51
CA TRP A 20 9.26 3.09 -1.25
C TRP A 20 8.13 4.08 -1.53
N TRP A 21 7.19 3.69 -2.37
CA TRP A 21 6.12 4.57 -2.85
C TRP A 21 4.76 3.90 -2.77
N GLU A 22 3.74 4.73 -2.57
CA GLU A 22 2.35 4.32 -2.74
C GLU A 22 1.66 5.35 -3.64
N HIS A 23 0.97 4.84 -4.65
CA HIS A 23 0.28 5.69 -5.63
C HIS A 23 -1.22 5.47 -5.51
N LEU A 24 -1.97 6.57 -5.36
CA LEU A 24 -3.43 6.50 -5.36
C LEU A 24 -3.92 6.41 -6.80
N LEU A 25 -4.63 5.34 -7.10
CA LEU A 25 -5.15 5.05 -8.42
C LEU A 25 -6.66 5.27 -8.47
N GLU A 26 -7.11 5.91 -9.52
CA GLU A 26 -8.53 6.11 -9.79
C GLU A 26 -8.88 5.45 -11.12
N GLY A 27 -10.02 4.79 -11.17
CA GLY A 27 -10.48 4.10 -12.39
C GLY A 27 -11.24 2.82 -12.13
N GLY A 28 -11.17 2.28 -10.92
CA GLY A 28 -11.95 1.13 -10.50
C GLY A 28 -13.18 1.53 -9.70
N ASP A 29 -13.87 0.55 -9.14
CA ASP A 29 -15.08 0.77 -8.34
C ASP A 29 -14.78 1.46 -7.01
N THR A 30 -13.59 1.23 -6.48
CA THR A 30 -13.12 1.83 -5.23
C THR A 30 -11.74 2.39 -5.42
N PRO A 31 -11.34 3.39 -4.63
CA PRO A 31 -9.96 3.86 -4.65
C PRO A 31 -9.01 2.71 -4.35
N THR A 32 -7.96 2.61 -5.14
CA THR A 32 -6.97 1.56 -5.02
C THR A 32 -5.59 2.20 -4.90
N TRP A 33 -4.75 1.61 -4.07
CA TRP A 33 -3.37 2.07 -3.92
C TRP A 33 -2.42 1.03 -4.53
N LEU A 34 -1.39 1.50 -5.21
CA LEU A 34 -0.32 0.66 -5.71
C LEU A 34 0.94 0.97 -4.91
N SER A 35 1.46 -0.02 -4.18
CA SER A 35 2.74 0.13 -3.53
C SER A 35 3.84 -0.37 -4.46
N VAL A 36 4.96 0.35 -4.46
CA VAL A 36 6.13 0.03 -5.28
C VAL A 36 7.34 0.03 -4.37
N GLN A 37 8.05 -1.06 -4.36
CA GLN A 37 9.24 -1.25 -3.55
C GLN A 37 10.29 -1.97 -4.39
N GLU A 38 11.55 -1.58 -4.22
CA GLU A 38 12.64 -2.30 -4.85
C GLU A 38 13.38 -3.10 -3.80
N ASP A 39 13.55 -4.38 -4.06
CA ASP A 39 14.28 -5.28 -3.20
C ASP A 39 15.26 -6.08 -4.05
N ASP A 40 16.55 -5.84 -3.80
CA ASP A 40 17.64 -6.56 -4.47
C ASP A 40 17.55 -6.48 -6.00
N GLY A 41 17.23 -5.29 -6.51
CA GLY A 41 17.12 -5.04 -7.95
C GLY A 41 15.80 -5.48 -8.57
N ARG A 42 14.86 -5.97 -7.77
CA ARG A 42 13.56 -6.44 -8.24
C ARG A 42 12.46 -5.53 -7.71
N LEU A 43 11.50 -5.23 -8.56
CA LEU A 43 10.33 -4.46 -8.14
C LEU A 43 9.30 -5.38 -7.50
N GLU A 44 8.88 -5.01 -6.31
CA GLU A 44 7.78 -5.66 -5.61
C GLU A 44 6.59 -4.71 -5.64
N LEU A 45 5.49 -5.20 -6.19
CA LEU A 45 4.29 -4.41 -6.38
C LEU A 45 3.12 -5.07 -5.66
N ALA A 46 2.25 -4.23 -5.09
CA ALA A 46 1.01 -4.73 -4.50
C ALA A 46 -0.10 -3.72 -4.70
N MET A 47 -1.30 -4.25 -4.88
CA MET A 47 -2.52 -3.45 -4.98
C MET A 47 -3.28 -3.54 -3.68
N TRP A 48 -3.75 -2.40 -3.17
CA TRP A 48 -4.36 -2.29 -1.86
C TRP A 48 -5.71 -1.61 -1.91
N VAL A 49 -6.62 -2.10 -1.07
CA VAL A 49 -7.92 -1.47 -0.85
C VAL A 49 -8.06 -1.20 0.64
N LYS A 50 -8.43 0.02 1.01
CA LYS A 50 -8.66 0.35 2.41
C LYS A 50 -9.91 -0.34 2.92
N ARG A 51 -9.83 -0.82 4.16
CA ARG A 51 -10.91 -1.53 4.83
C ARG A 51 -11.34 -0.70 6.04
N THR A 52 -12.50 -0.10 5.96
CA THR A 52 -13.08 0.68 7.05
C THR A 52 -14.04 -0.13 7.91
N ASP A 53 -14.31 -1.36 7.50
CA ASP A 53 -15.21 -2.29 8.17
C ASP A 53 -14.52 -3.13 9.28
N LEU A 54 -13.19 -3.06 9.34
CA LEU A 54 -12.41 -3.84 10.29
C LEU A 54 -11.98 -2.95 11.46
N GLY A 55 -12.36 -3.29 12.66
CA GLY A 55 -11.99 -2.52 13.85
C GLY A 55 -10.79 -3.13 14.56
N LEU A 56 -9.73 -3.45 13.83
CA LEU A 56 -8.58 -4.17 14.36
C LEU A 56 -7.46 -3.24 14.78
N GLN A 57 -6.65 -3.74 15.70
CA GLN A 57 -5.41 -3.11 16.14
C GLN A 57 -4.25 -4.00 15.75
N PRO A 58 -3.04 -3.44 15.48
CA PRO A 58 -1.87 -4.27 15.20
C PRO A 58 -1.54 -5.18 16.38
N GLY A 59 -0.94 -6.31 16.08
CA GLY A 59 -0.47 -7.28 17.05
C GLY A 59 -1.17 -8.62 16.91
N GLY A 60 -0.40 -9.68 17.09
CA GLY A 60 -0.92 -11.04 17.01
C GLY A 60 -1.27 -11.47 15.59
N GLN A 61 -2.12 -12.46 15.53
CA GLN A 61 -2.69 -12.94 14.28
C GLN A 61 -4.03 -12.29 14.00
N HIS A 62 -4.34 -12.11 12.74
CA HIS A 62 -5.64 -11.61 12.30
C HIS A 62 -6.24 -12.57 11.29
N VAL A 63 -7.54 -12.86 11.43
CA VAL A 63 -8.28 -13.66 10.45
C VAL A 63 -9.28 -12.73 9.77
N ILE A 64 -9.13 -12.52 8.49
CA ILE A 64 -9.95 -11.61 7.69
C ILE A 64 -10.39 -12.34 6.44
N ASP A 65 -11.69 -12.39 6.20
CA ASP A 65 -12.27 -13.05 5.01
C ASP A 65 -11.77 -14.50 4.87
N GLY A 66 -11.58 -15.19 6.00
CA GLY A 66 -11.11 -16.57 6.01
C GLY A 66 -9.61 -16.75 5.84
N VAL A 67 -8.87 -15.66 5.75
CA VAL A 67 -7.41 -15.72 5.57
C VAL A 67 -6.73 -15.31 6.87
N THR A 68 -5.75 -16.08 7.30
CA THR A 68 -4.95 -15.81 8.50
C THR A 68 -3.71 -15.01 8.12
N PHE A 69 -3.51 -13.88 8.80
CA PHE A 69 -2.36 -13.00 8.57
C PHE A 69 -1.47 -12.97 9.79
N GLN A 70 -0.17 -12.94 9.55
CA GLN A 70 0.85 -12.77 10.60
C GLN A 70 1.72 -11.56 10.28
N GLU A 71 2.15 -10.87 11.31
CA GLU A 71 3.04 -9.72 11.15
C GLU A 71 4.37 -10.15 10.52
N THR A 72 4.81 -9.40 9.51
CA THR A 72 6.09 -9.62 8.85
C THR A 72 7.07 -8.49 9.14
N GLU A 73 6.58 -7.28 9.32
CA GLU A 73 7.45 -6.12 9.51
C GLU A 73 6.67 -5.02 10.21
N ARG A 74 7.37 -4.21 10.99
CA ARG A 74 6.83 -2.96 11.53
C ARG A 74 7.92 -1.91 11.57
N GLY A 75 7.53 -0.67 11.50
CA GLY A 75 8.48 0.41 11.55
C GLY A 75 7.86 1.78 11.61
N HIS A 76 8.71 2.76 11.44
CA HIS A 76 8.36 4.17 11.47
C HIS A 76 9.11 4.83 10.30
N ALA A 77 8.42 5.63 9.52
CA ALA A 77 8.99 6.23 8.32
C ALA A 77 8.59 7.69 8.20
N GLY A 78 9.44 8.46 7.54
CA GLY A 78 9.06 9.79 7.07
C GLY A 78 8.33 9.67 5.73
N TYR A 79 7.44 10.59 5.44
CA TYR A 79 6.74 10.61 4.15
C TYR A 79 6.58 12.01 3.60
N THR A 80 6.50 12.09 2.28
CA THR A 80 6.12 13.30 1.54
C THR A 80 5.08 12.91 0.49
N THR A 81 4.22 13.86 0.15
CA THR A 81 3.12 13.59 -0.79
C THR A 81 3.17 14.53 -1.98
N GLU A 82 2.63 14.07 -3.09
CA GLU A 82 2.40 14.86 -4.30
C GLU A 82 1.00 14.57 -4.81
N GLY A 83 0.35 15.57 -5.37
CA GLY A 83 -1.00 15.42 -5.90
C GLY A 83 -2.04 15.20 -4.81
N THR A 84 -3.10 14.51 -5.17
CA THR A 84 -4.23 14.23 -4.29
C THR A 84 -4.00 12.89 -3.59
N THR A 85 -3.81 12.92 -2.28
CA THR A 85 -3.60 11.70 -1.49
C THR A 85 -4.53 11.61 -0.29
N GLY A 86 -5.14 12.73 0.12
CA GLY A 86 -5.89 12.81 1.36
C GLY A 86 -5.02 12.97 2.60
N LEU A 87 -3.71 13.07 2.41
CA LEU A 87 -2.73 13.17 3.50
C LEU A 87 -2.10 14.57 3.52
N PRO A 88 -1.47 14.98 4.63
CA PRO A 88 -0.67 16.20 4.68
C PRO A 88 0.48 16.14 3.67
N ALA A 89 1.10 17.29 3.41
CA ALA A 89 2.24 17.38 2.48
C ALA A 89 3.43 16.53 2.91
N GLY A 90 3.58 16.28 4.19
CA GLY A 90 4.63 15.44 4.73
C GLY A 90 4.47 15.24 6.22
N GLY A 91 5.22 14.33 6.76
CA GLY A 91 5.18 14.00 8.18
C GLY A 91 5.89 12.68 8.46
N GLU A 92 5.52 12.08 9.58
CA GLU A 92 6.03 10.78 9.97
C GLU A 92 4.86 9.86 10.26
N MET A 93 5.06 8.58 10.02
CA MET A 93 4.00 7.59 10.17
C MET A 93 4.55 6.29 10.73
N ASP A 94 3.65 5.50 11.32
CA ASP A 94 3.96 4.15 11.78
C ASP A 94 3.28 3.15 10.85
N TYR A 95 3.92 2.01 10.63
CA TYR A 95 3.33 0.94 9.84
C TYR A 95 3.55 -0.42 10.46
N VAL A 96 2.60 -1.32 10.21
CA VAL A 96 2.73 -2.75 10.53
C VAL A 96 2.23 -3.52 9.31
N ASP A 97 3.12 -4.31 8.74
CA ASP A 97 2.79 -5.14 7.57
C ASP A 97 2.62 -6.59 7.98
N CYS A 98 1.64 -7.23 7.38
CA CYS A 98 1.32 -8.62 7.62
C CYS A 98 1.13 -9.34 6.29
N ALA A 99 1.36 -10.63 6.30
CA ALA A 99 1.14 -11.47 5.13
C ALA A 99 0.37 -12.73 5.52
N SER A 100 -0.29 -13.33 4.54
CA SER A 100 -0.99 -14.57 4.76
C SER A 100 -0.02 -15.65 5.19
N ALA A 101 -0.42 -16.38 6.24
CA ALA A 101 0.35 -17.47 6.81
C ALA A 101 -0.21 -18.80 6.33
N GLY A 102 0.68 -19.68 5.95
CA GLY A 102 0.36 -21.07 5.65
C GLY A 102 0.17 -21.32 4.18
N GLN A 103 -0.72 -22.05 3.88
CA GLN A 103 -0.95 -23.02 2.88
C GLN A 103 -0.96 -22.52 1.46
N GLY A 104 0.00 -23.00 0.66
CA GLY A 104 -0.14 -23.14 -0.78
C GLY A 104 -0.50 -21.87 -1.52
N ALA A 105 -0.27 -20.78 -0.94
CA ALA A 105 -0.64 -19.55 -1.58
C ALA A 105 0.45 -19.18 -2.55
N ASP A 106 0.21 -19.49 -3.80
CA ASP A 106 0.98 -18.88 -4.88
C ASP A 106 0.76 -17.38 -4.89
N GLU A 107 -0.28 -16.90 -4.19
CA GLU A 107 -0.60 -15.50 -4.06
C GLU A 107 -0.46 -15.09 -2.61
N SER A 108 0.42 -14.14 -2.37
CA SER A 108 0.53 -13.54 -1.05
C SER A 108 -0.60 -12.54 -0.88
N MET A 109 -1.49 -12.87 0.03
CA MET A 109 -2.46 -11.89 0.53
C MET A 109 -1.78 -11.07 1.59
N LEU A 110 -2.02 -9.77 1.58
CA LEU A 110 -1.33 -8.82 2.42
C LEU A 110 -2.32 -8.02 3.27
N LEU A 111 -1.86 -7.59 4.43
CA LEU A 111 -2.60 -6.75 5.35
C LEU A 111 -1.66 -5.67 5.85
N SER A 112 -2.13 -4.43 5.88
CA SER A 112 -1.31 -3.31 6.33
C SER A 112 -2.08 -2.46 7.33
N PHE A 113 -1.37 -2.01 8.35
CA PHE A 113 -1.83 -1.00 9.29
C PHE A 113 -0.93 0.21 9.12
N GLU A 114 -1.54 1.39 8.96
CA GLU A 114 -0.80 2.65 8.85
C GLU A 114 -1.38 3.67 9.79
N ARG A 115 -0.53 4.40 10.50
CA ARG A 115 -0.93 5.46 11.41
C ARG A 115 -0.15 6.71 11.08
N TRP A 116 -0.85 7.76 10.69
CA TRP A 116 -0.25 8.98 10.12
C TRP A 116 0.11 10.04 11.15
N ALA A 117 -0.23 9.83 12.40
CA ALA A 117 0.20 10.64 13.54
C ALA A 117 -0.05 9.84 14.82
N PRO A 118 0.71 10.10 15.89
CA PRO A 118 0.56 9.31 17.13
C PRO A 118 -0.83 9.36 17.76
N ASP A 119 -1.57 10.43 17.51
CA ASP A 119 -2.91 10.63 18.05
C ASP A 119 -4.02 10.16 17.10
N MET A 120 -3.66 9.61 15.95
CA MET A 120 -4.62 9.10 14.98
C MET A 120 -4.78 7.58 15.10
N GLY A 121 -5.95 7.10 14.66
CA GLY A 121 -6.20 5.66 14.61
C GLY A 121 -5.44 5.00 13.46
N TRP A 122 -5.42 3.68 13.50
CA TRP A 122 -4.81 2.87 12.45
C TRP A 122 -5.75 2.74 11.27
N GLU A 123 -5.22 3.01 10.08
CA GLU A 123 -5.90 2.69 8.83
C GLU A 123 -5.51 1.28 8.40
N ILE A 124 -6.48 0.53 7.96
CA ILE A 124 -6.28 -0.88 7.59
C ILE A 124 -6.52 -1.04 6.09
N ALA A 125 -5.64 -1.76 5.45
CA ALA A 125 -5.79 -2.10 4.03
C ALA A 125 -5.48 -3.57 3.81
N THR A 126 -6.24 -4.20 2.94
CA THR A 126 -5.91 -5.54 2.44
C THR A 126 -5.36 -5.39 1.04
N GLY A 127 -4.40 -6.23 0.72
CA GLY A 127 -3.69 -6.13 -0.54
C GLY A 127 -3.34 -7.47 -1.12
N LYS A 128 -2.82 -7.40 -2.34
CA LYS A 128 -2.43 -8.57 -3.09
C LYS A 128 -1.19 -8.23 -3.91
N SER A 129 -0.20 -9.11 -3.90
CA SER A 129 0.98 -8.95 -4.73
C SER A 129 0.62 -9.02 -6.20
N VAL A 130 1.27 -8.18 -6.99
CA VAL A 130 1.06 -8.08 -8.44
C VAL A 130 2.39 -8.29 -9.14
N LEU A 131 2.39 -9.02 -10.22
CA LEU A 131 3.59 -9.17 -11.03
C LEU A 131 3.78 -7.92 -11.89
N ALA A 132 5.05 -7.48 -12.02
CA ALA A 132 5.35 -6.29 -12.80
C ALA A 132 4.87 -6.41 -14.25
N GLY A 133 4.92 -7.61 -14.81
CA GLY A 133 4.44 -7.86 -16.17
C GLY A 133 2.93 -7.73 -16.36
N GLU A 134 2.17 -7.67 -15.28
CA GLU A 134 0.73 -7.46 -15.33
C GLU A 134 0.36 -5.99 -15.48
N LEU A 135 1.31 -5.10 -15.33
CA LEU A 135 1.10 -3.66 -15.41
C LEU A 135 1.75 -3.09 -16.65
N THR A 136 1.04 -2.20 -17.31
CA THR A 136 1.58 -1.39 -18.39
C THR A 136 1.48 0.06 -17.94
N VAL A 137 2.61 0.76 -17.96
CA VAL A 137 2.66 2.16 -17.56
C VAL A 137 2.71 3.03 -18.80
N TYR A 138 1.72 3.92 -18.92
CA TYR A 138 1.70 4.90 -19.99
C TYR A 138 2.18 6.24 -19.43
N PRO A 139 3.02 6.95 -20.17
CA PRO A 139 3.43 8.28 -19.73
C PRO A 139 2.21 9.20 -19.65
N ALA A 140 2.23 10.12 -18.67
CA ALA A 140 1.19 11.13 -18.59
C ALA A 140 1.20 11.97 -19.86
N PRO A 141 0.01 12.34 -20.40
CA PRO A 141 -0.04 13.24 -21.54
C PRO A 141 0.58 14.58 -21.16
N PRO A 142 1.25 15.25 -22.12
CA PRO A 142 1.82 16.55 -21.84
C PRO A 142 0.74 17.52 -21.40
N VAL A 143 1.06 18.31 -20.38
CA VAL A 143 0.14 19.34 -19.90
C VAL A 143 0.04 20.42 -20.96
N SER A 144 -1.16 20.63 -21.46
CA SER A 144 -1.41 21.74 -22.37
C SER A 144 -1.32 23.04 -21.58
N ALA A 145 -0.42 23.89 -21.99
CA ALA A 145 -0.29 25.19 -21.37
C ALA A 145 -1.48 26.07 -21.75
#